data_d8b285b77337e54d6e5bebf67ee36808
#
_entry.id   d8b285b77337e54d6e5bebf67ee36808
#
_cell.length_a   1.000
_cell.length_b   1.000
_cell.length_c   1.000
_cell.angle_alpha   90.00
_cell.angle_beta   90.00
_cell.angle_gamma   90.00
#
_symmetry.space_group_name_H-M   'P 1'
#
loop_
_entity.id
_entity.type
_entity.pdbx_description
1 polymer ?
#
loop_
_entity_poly.entity_id
_entity_poly.type
_entity_poly.pdbx_seq_one_letter_code
_entity_poly.pdbx_strand_id
1 'polypeptide(L)'
;MVAPQSVPARVATIGVHDWDLDCFLAALGELEHPVVVDVRQRRGVRGPQYAWANSQRLQRALAAAGIPYRHVRNLAPTTELRQLQYAADDAAGVGKRSRQTLDPGYLAGYIEHILDRFDLSELLASLPDDVTPVLLCVEAQPGACHRSLIAGRLASEHGLDVVHLCP
;
A
#
# COMPACT_ATOMS: atom_id res chain seq x y z
N MET A 1 -8.70 -10.45 31.99
CA MET A 1 -8.14 -11.27 30.91
C MET A 1 -8.41 -10.51 29.63
N VAL A 2 -7.36 -10.00 28.96
CA VAL A 2 -7.52 -9.40 27.64
C VAL A 2 -7.66 -10.58 26.68
N ALA A 3 -8.74 -10.63 25.90
CA ALA A 3 -8.86 -11.62 24.84
C ALA A 3 -7.68 -11.47 23.88
N PRO A 4 -7.12 -12.56 23.35
CA PRO A 4 -6.08 -12.43 22.33
C PRO A 4 -6.68 -11.65 21.15
N GLN A 5 -6.02 -10.56 20.74
CA GLN A 5 -6.41 -9.81 19.55
C GLN A 5 -6.36 -10.78 18.36
N SER A 6 -7.44 -10.83 17.58
CA SER A 6 -7.48 -11.67 16.41
C SER A 6 -6.58 -11.05 15.33
N VAL A 7 -5.60 -11.82 14.85
CA VAL A 7 -4.80 -11.41 13.70
C VAL A 7 -5.71 -11.39 12.47
N PRO A 8 -5.66 -10.34 11.61
CA PRO A 8 -6.42 -10.33 10.38
C PRO A 8 -6.19 -11.60 9.55
N ALA A 9 -7.24 -12.13 8.92
CA ALA A 9 -7.11 -13.33 8.07
C ALA A 9 -6.49 -13.01 6.71
N ARG A 10 -6.62 -11.76 6.25
CA ARG A 10 -6.11 -11.31 4.94
C ARG A 10 -5.57 -9.89 4.98
N VAL A 11 -4.76 -9.58 3.97
CA VAL A 11 -4.32 -8.23 3.63
C VAL A 11 -4.66 -7.96 2.18
N ALA A 12 -5.23 -6.79 1.89
CA ALA A 12 -5.44 -6.34 0.53
C ALA A 12 -4.39 -5.28 0.14
N THR A 13 -4.17 -5.11 -1.15
CA THR A 13 -3.37 -4.01 -1.70
C THR A 13 -4.13 -3.31 -2.80
N ILE A 14 -3.95 -2.00 -2.92
CA ILE A 14 -4.56 -1.17 -3.95
C ILE A 14 -3.60 -0.07 -4.38
N GLY A 15 -3.57 0.27 -5.67
CA GLY A 15 -2.87 1.44 -6.21
C GLY A 15 -3.87 2.56 -6.50
N VAL A 16 -3.35 3.74 -6.84
CA VAL A 16 -4.19 4.87 -7.26
C VAL A 16 -4.42 4.87 -8.78
N HIS A 17 -3.37 4.56 -9.56
CA HIS A 17 -3.45 4.63 -11.01
C HIS A 17 -4.54 3.69 -11.56
N ASP A 18 -5.17 4.15 -12.63
CA ASP A 18 -6.21 3.46 -13.40
C ASP A 18 -7.57 3.32 -12.67
N TRP A 19 -7.71 3.91 -11.48
CA TRP A 19 -8.98 4.06 -10.77
C TRP A 19 -9.54 5.48 -10.91
N ASP A 20 -10.86 5.59 -10.96
CA ASP A 20 -11.58 6.76 -10.47
C ASP A 20 -11.99 6.58 -9.01
N LEU A 21 -12.45 7.63 -8.36
CA LEU A 21 -12.80 7.58 -6.93
C LEU A 21 -13.95 6.59 -6.64
N ASP A 22 -14.99 6.58 -7.48
CA ASP A 22 -16.19 5.77 -7.23
C ASP A 22 -15.86 4.28 -7.33
N CYS A 23 -15.13 3.87 -8.38
CA CYS A 23 -14.67 2.49 -8.54
C CYS A 23 -13.67 2.09 -7.43
N PHE A 24 -12.79 3.01 -7.01
CA PHE A 24 -11.86 2.78 -5.92
C PHE A 24 -12.61 2.52 -4.59
N LEU A 25 -13.58 3.36 -4.25
CA LEU A 25 -14.39 3.17 -3.04
C LEU A 25 -15.27 1.91 -3.13
N ALA A 26 -15.81 1.59 -4.30
CA ALA A 26 -16.59 0.37 -4.51
C ALA A 26 -15.74 -0.89 -4.28
N ALA A 27 -14.52 -0.92 -4.80
CA ALA A 27 -13.59 -2.04 -4.60
C ALA A 27 -13.23 -2.23 -3.12
N LEU A 28 -13.02 -1.14 -2.38
CA LEU A 28 -12.80 -1.21 -0.93
C LEU A 28 -14.04 -1.71 -0.19
N GLY A 29 -15.22 -1.30 -0.63
CA GLY A 29 -16.50 -1.69 -0.02
C GLY A 29 -16.86 -3.17 -0.16
N GLU A 30 -16.20 -3.91 -1.07
CA GLU A 30 -16.35 -5.36 -1.19
C GLU A 30 -15.55 -6.15 -0.14
N LEU A 31 -14.65 -5.49 0.58
CA LEU A 31 -13.88 -6.11 1.64
C LEU A 31 -14.62 -6.04 2.98
N GLU A 32 -14.39 -7.04 3.82
CA GLU A 32 -14.90 -7.03 5.19
C GLU A 32 -14.09 -6.05 6.04
N HIS A 33 -14.73 -5.05 6.59
CA HIS A 33 -14.17 -4.03 7.49
C HIS A 33 -12.80 -3.49 7.01
N PRO A 34 -12.72 -2.87 5.81
CA PRO A 34 -11.45 -2.38 5.29
C PRO A 34 -10.90 -1.23 6.12
N VAL A 35 -9.59 -1.24 6.35
CA VAL A 35 -8.83 -0.11 6.92
C VAL A 35 -7.72 0.24 5.93
N VAL A 36 -7.73 1.45 5.41
CA VAL A 36 -6.67 1.88 4.48
C VAL A 36 -5.40 2.22 5.25
N VAL A 37 -4.34 1.50 4.92
CA VAL A 37 -2.97 1.70 5.42
C VAL A 37 -2.15 2.33 4.30
N ASP A 38 -2.01 3.65 4.33
CA ASP A 38 -1.30 4.41 3.30
C ASP A 38 0.21 4.34 3.55
N VAL A 39 0.93 3.66 2.66
CA VAL A 39 2.37 3.46 2.73
C VAL A 39 3.15 4.34 1.75
N ARG A 40 2.53 5.41 1.25
CA ARG A 40 3.17 6.37 0.35
C ARG A 40 4.10 7.31 1.11
N GLN A 41 5.24 7.62 0.53
CA GLN A 41 6.10 8.70 1.03
C GLN A 41 5.47 10.07 0.76
N ARG A 42 5.02 10.29 -0.48
CA ARG A 42 4.29 11.49 -0.90
C ARG A 42 2.84 11.11 -1.18
N ARG A 43 1.92 11.82 -0.54
CA ARG A 43 0.49 11.57 -0.65
C ARG A 43 -0.21 12.46 -1.67
N GLY A 44 0.55 13.15 -2.52
CA GLY A 44 0.07 13.85 -3.70
C GLY A 44 0.32 13.02 -4.95
N VAL A 45 -0.66 12.98 -5.86
CA VAL A 45 -0.56 12.26 -7.14
C VAL A 45 -0.73 13.25 -8.28
N ARG A 46 0.16 13.18 -9.27
CA ARG A 46 0.12 14.08 -10.44
C ARG A 46 -1.00 13.67 -11.38
N GLY A 47 -1.61 14.68 -11.96
CA GLY A 47 -2.71 14.56 -12.93
C GLY A 47 -4.06 14.91 -12.31
N PRO A 48 -4.88 15.73 -13.01
CA PRO A 48 -6.17 16.17 -12.49
C PRO A 48 -7.14 15.01 -12.24
N GLN A 49 -7.03 13.93 -13.02
CA GLN A 49 -7.83 12.71 -12.86
C GLN A 49 -7.56 11.97 -11.55
N TYR A 50 -6.40 12.21 -10.90
CA TYR A 50 -6.00 11.61 -9.63
C TYR A 50 -6.04 12.58 -8.46
N ALA A 51 -6.60 13.76 -8.62
CA ALA A 51 -6.68 14.77 -7.56
C ALA A 51 -7.46 14.26 -6.32
N TRP A 52 -8.36 13.32 -6.51
CA TRP A 52 -9.09 12.66 -5.43
C TRP A 52 -8.19 11.87 -4.47
N ALA A 53 -7.05 11.35 -4.97
CA ALA A 53 -6.10 10.55 -4.19
C ALA A 53 -5.12 11.40 -3.36
N ASN A 54 -5.15 12.73 -3.48
CA ASN A 54 -4.37 13.62 -2.63
C ASN A 54 -4.86 13.53 -1.17
N SER A 55 -3.91 13.55 -0.25
CA SER A 55 -4.10 13.19 1.17
C SER A 55 -5.43 13.65 1.79
N GLN A 56 -5.71 14.95 1.79
CA GLN A 56 -6.91 15.47 2.44
C GLN A 56 -8.21 15.08 1.73
N ARG A 57 -8.19 15.04 0.39
CA ARG A 57 -9.37 14.65 -0.41
C ARG A 57 -9.69 13.18 -0.21
N LEU A 58 -8.67 12.33 -0.27
CA LEU A 58 -8.82 10.89 -0.05
C LEU A 58 -9.35 10.61 1.36
N GLN A 59 -8.77 11.22 2.39
CA GLN A 59 -9.21 11.02 3.77
C GLN A 59 -10.67 11.43 3.97
N ARG A 60 -11.11 12.54 3.37
CA ARG A 60 -12.52 12.95 3.42
C ARG A 60 -13.44 11.96 2.71
N ALA A 61 -13.04 11.47 1.54
CA ALA A 61 -13.83 10.49 0.79
C ALA A 61 -13.95 9.16 1.56
N LEU A 62 -12.86 8.68 2.14
CA LEU A 62 -12.84 7.46 2.96
C LEU A 62 -13.70 7.64 4.22
N ALA A 63 -13.59 8.77 4.91
CA ALA A 63 -14.40 9.06 6.10
C ALA A 63 -15.90 9.10 5.76
N ALA A 64 -16.29 9.71 4.63
CA ALA A 64 -17.66 9.73 4.15
C ALA A 64 -18.18 8.31 3.82
N ALA A 65 -17.30 7.40 3.38
CA ALA A 65 -17.61 6.00 3.14
C ALA A 65 -17.52 5.11 4.40
N GLY A 66 -17.19 5.67 5.56
CA GLY A 66 -17.01 4.92 6.80
C GLY A 66 -15.77 4.03 6.84
N ILE A 67 -14.77 4.32 6.02
CA ILE A 67 -13.52 3.55 5.91
C ILE A 67 -12.41 4.25 6.71
N PRO A 68 -11.88 3.65 7.78
CA PRO A 68 -10.75 4.20 8.53
C PRO A 68 -9.49 4.33 7.67
N TYR A 69 -8.70 5.35 7.95
CA TYR A 69 -7.45 5.65 7.26
C TYR A 69 -6.29 5.81 8.24
N ARG A 70 -5.14 5.25 7.88
CA ARG A 70 -3.89 5.41 8.62
C ARG A 70 -2.73 5.63 7.67
N HIS A 71 -1.92 6.66 7.92
CA HIS A 71 -0.67 6.86 7.20
C HIS A 71 0.49 6.23 7.97
N VAL A 72 1.18 5.26 7.36
CA VAL A 72 2.34 4.57 7.94
C VAL A 72 3.58 4.91 7.12
N ARG A 73 4.08 6.13 7.34
CA ARG A 73 5.20 6.68 6.59
C ARG A 73 6.49 5.86 6.72
N ASN A 74 6.67 5.18 7.85
CA ASN A 74 7.87 4.36 8.09
C ASN A 74 7.96 3.12 7.19
N LEU A 75 6.87 2.74 6.52
CA LEU A 75 6.85 1.72 5.46
C LEU A 75 7.06 2.30 4.06
N ALA A 76 7.15 3.62 3.93
CA ALA A 76 7.42 4.25 2.63
C ALA A 76 8.90 4.11 2.24
N PRO A 77 9.21 3.98 0.94
CA PRO A 77 10.60 3.99 0.49
C PRO A 77 11.24 5.36 0.74
N THR A 78 12.55 5.37 0.97
CA THR A 78 13.32 6.62 1.06
C THR A 78 13.42 7.30 -0.30
N THR A 79 13.83 8.57 -0.29
CA THR A 79 14.07 9.31 -1.54
C THR A 79 15.17 8.66 -2.37
N GLU A 80 16.22 8.16 -1.73
CA GLU A 80 17.35 7.47 -2.36
C GLU A 80 16.89 6.18 -3.08
N LEU A 81 16.09 5.36 -2.42
CA LEU A 81 15.51 4.15 -3.02
C LEU A 81 14.62 4.48 -4.22
N ARG A 82 13.81 5.53 -4.11
CA ARG A 82 12.98 5.98 -5.23
C ARG A 82 13.81 6.46 -6.41
N GLN A 83 14.89 7.20 -6.17
CA GLN A 83 15.80 7.65 -7.22
C GLN A 83 16.52 6.48 -7.90
N LEU A 84 16.92 5.46 -7.13
CA LEU A 84 17.52 4.23 -7.68
C LEU A 84 16.55 3.54 -8.65
N GLN A 85 15.28 3.38 -8.26
CA GLN A 85 14.26 2.80 -9.14
C GLN A 85 14.04 3.65 -10.39
N TYR A 86 14.01 4.98 -10.27
CA TYR A 86 13.82 5.87 -11.43
C TYR A 86 14.99 5.79 -12.40
N ALA A 87 16.21 5.68 -11.90
CA ALA A 87 17.38 5.49 -12.74
C ALA A 87 17.34 4.15 -13.50
N ALA A 88 16.88 3.09 -12.86
CA ALA A 88 16.67 1.79 -13.49
C ALA A 88 15.55 1.84 -14.56
N ASP A 89 14.45 2.52 -14.27
CA ASP A 89 13.35 2.73 -15.23
C ASP A 89 13.85 3.49 -16.47
N ASP A 90 14.61 4.56 -16.28
CA ASP A 90 15.16 5.38 -17.36
C ASP A 90 16.15 4.56 -18.21
N ALA A 91 17.03 3.78 -17.59
CA ALA A 91 17.96 2.90 -18.28
C ALA A 91 17.28 1.81 -19.11
N ALA A 92 16.12 1.33 -18.64
CA ALA A 92 15.31 0.34 -19.34
C ALA A 92 14.32 0.96 -20.36
N GLY A 93 14.23 2.28 -20.44
CA GLY A 93 13.25 2.97 -21.27
C GLY A 93 11.79 2.78 -20.83
N VAL A 94 11.56 2.54 -19.53
CA VAL A 94 10.25 2.24 -18.95
C VAL A 94 9.73 3.45 -18.18
N GLY A 95 8.50 3.85 -18.44
CA GLY A 95 7.82 4.90 -17.65
C GLY A 95 7.29 4.34 -16.32
N LYS A 96 7.15 5.20 -15.32
CA LYS A 96 6.63 4.82 -13.99
C LYS A 96 5.27 4.12 -14.02
N ARG A 97 4.41 4.51 -14.96
CA ARG A 97 3.06 3.93 -15.11
C ARG A 97 3.06 2.60 -15.86
N SER A 98 4.10 2.33 -16.65
CA SER A 98 4.26 1.11 -17.43
C SER A 98 5.20 0.09 -16.80
N ARG A 99 5.84 0.43 -15.68
CA ARG A 99 6.69 -0.49 -14.93
C ARG A 99 5.90 -1.69 -14.43
N GLN A 100 6.45 -2.88 -14.62
CA GLN A 100 5.84 -4.15 -14.21
C GLN A 100 6.54 -4.76 -12.99
N THR A 101 7.84 -4.51 -12.83
CA THR A 101 8.68 -5.09 -11.79
C THR A 101 9.57 -4.04 -11.15
N LEU A 102 10.01 -4.30 -9.93
CA LEU A 102 10.97 -3.46 -9.22
C LEU A 102 12.41 -3.88 -9.56
N ASP A 103 13.30 -2.90 -9.57
CA ASP A 103 14.75 -3.15 -9.74
C ASP A 103 15.30 -4.00 -8.58
N PRO A 104 16.22 -4.98 -8.86
CA PRO A 104 16.80 -5.81 -7.79
C PRO A 104 17.51 -5.02 -6.70
N GLY A 105 18.18 -3.91 -7.03
CA GLY A 105 18.84 -3.04 -6.04
C GLY A 105 17.83 -2.31 -5.18
N TYR A 106 16.71 -1.85 -5.75
CA TYR A 106 15.60 -1.29 -4.98
C TYR A 106 15.00 -2.33 -4.03
N LEU A 107 14.74 -3.54 -4.52
CA LEU A 107 14.18 -4.64 -3.71
C LEU A 107 15.06 -4.93 -2.48
N ALA A 108 16.36 -5.14 -2.71
CA ALA A 108 17.32 -5.42 -1.64
C ALA A 108 17.39 -4.28 -0.63
N GLY A 109 17.48 -3.04 -1.10
CA GLY A 109 17.55 -1.86 -0.23
C GLY A 109 16.27 -1.61 0.55
N TYR A 110 15.10 -1.82 -0.05
CA TYR A 110 13.82 -1.68 0.65
C TYR A 110 13.67 -2.72 1.77
N ILE A 111 14.02 -3.97 1.48
CA ILE A 111 13.97 -5.05 2.48
C ILE A 111 14.91 -4.74 3.64
N GLU A 112 16.17 -4.48 3.36
CA GLU A 112 17.22 -4.28 4.39
C GLU A 112 16.98 -3.03 5.25
N HIS A 113 16.63 -1.91 4.61
CA HIS A 113 16.60 -0.61 5.29
C HIS A 113 15.23 -0.21 5.84
N ILE A 114 14.17 -0.83 5.35
CA ILE A 114 12.81 -0.50 5.76
C ILE A 114 12.09 -1.72 6.33
N LEU A 115 11.88 -2.75 5.54
CA LEU A 115 11.00 -3.86 5.91
C LEU A 115 11.56 -4.69 7.08
N ASP A 116 12.89 -4.97 7.09
CA ASP A 116 13.54 -5.71 8.18
C ASP A 116 13.65 -4.92 9.49
N ARG A 117 13.44 -3.59 9.42
CA ARG A 117 13.50 -2.70 10.59
C ARG A 117 12.13 -2.29 11.11
N PHE A 118 11.06 -2.67 10.40
CA PHE A 118 9.69 -2.32 10.78
C PHE A 118 9.00 -3.51 11.45
N ASP A 119 8.39 -3.27 12.60
CA ASP A 119 7.61 -4.29 13.30
C ASP A 119 6.18 -4.37 12.74
N LEU A 120 5.96 -5.34 11.85
CA LEU A 120 4.64 -5.61 11.28
C LEU A 120 3.67 -6.20 12.30
N SER A 121 4.17 -6.90 13.33
CA SER A 121 3.34 -7.43 14.41
C SER A 121 2.72 -6.30 15.21
N GLU A 122 3.51 -5.24 15.52
CA GLU A 122 3.01 -4.04 16.19
C GLU A 122 1.99 -3.30 15.34
N LEU A 123 2.21 -3.22 14.02
CA LEU A 123 1.23 -2.63 13.11
C LEU A 123 -0.10 -3.39 13.18
N LEU A 124 -0.07 -4.72 13.04
CA LEU A 124 -1.29 -5.54 13.11
C LEU A 124 -2.00 -5.40 14.46
N ALA A 125 -1.24 -5.46 15.56
CA ALA A 125 -1.79 -5.30 16.92
C ALA A 125 -2.39 -3.91 17.18
N SER A 126 -2.00 -2.90 16.41
CA SER A 126 -2.52 -1.53 16.53
C SER A 126 -3.80 -1.28 15.72
N LEU A 127 -4.19 -2.23 14.87
CA LEU A 127 -5.45 -2.17 14.12
C LEU A 127 -6.60 -2.75 14.95
N PRO A 128 -7.85 -2.34 14.70
CA PRO A 128 -9.01 -3.00 15.31
C PRO A 128 -9.07 -4.50 14.97
N ASP A 129 -9.76 -5.26 15.81
CA ASP A 129 -10.03 -6.66 15.53
C ASP A 129 -10.93 -6.83 14.29
N ASP A 130 -10.80 -7.95 13.62
CA ASP A 130 -11.65 -8.35 12.48
C ASP A 130 -11.65 -7.37 11.28
N VAL A 131 -10.56 -6.63 11.09
CA VAL A 131 -10.41 -5.74 9.93
C VAL A 131 -9.60 -6.37 8.82
N THR A 132 -9.78 -5.87 7.60
CA THR A 132 -8.91 -6.13 6.46
C THR A 132 -8.01 -4.91 6.23
N PRO A 133 -6.71 -4.97 6.58
CA PRO A 133 -5.78 -3.89 6.21
C PRO A 133 -5.61 -3.85 4.69
N VAL A 134 -5.68 -2.64 4.14
CA VAL A 134 -5.53 -2.38 2.71
C VAL A 134 -4.32 -1.48 2.49
N LEU A 135 -3.23 -2.05 2.00
CA LEU A 135 -2.00 -1.31 1.72
C LEU A 135 -2.19 -0.45 0.46
N LEU A 136 -2.11 0.86 0.61
CA LEU A 136 -2.29 1.83 -0.46
C LEU A 136 -0.96 2.40 -0.92
N CYS A 137 -0.70 2.32 -2.22
CA CYS A 137 0.37 3.05 -2.91
C CYS A 137 -0.14 3.69 -4.20
N VAL A 138 0.73 4.01 -5.15
CA VAL A 138 0.36 4.75 -6.35
C VAL A 138 0.20 3.86 -7.57
N GLU A 139 1.15 2.96 -7.81
CA GLU A 139 1.25 2.12 -9.01
C GLU A 139 0.04 1.17 -9.14
N ALA A 140 -0.48 1.01 -10.36
CA ALA A 140 -1.58 0.08 -10.63
C ALA A 140 -1.16 -1.38 -10.41
N GLN A 141 0.01 -1.76 -10.92
CA GLN A 141 0.53 -3.12 -10.83
C GLN A 141 1.19 -3.39 -9.47
N PRO A 142 0.74 -4.43 -8.72
CA PRO A 142 1.32 -4.74 -7.41
C PRO A 142 2.82 -5.09 -7.49
N GLY A 143 3.25 -5.81 -8.52
CA GLY A 143 4.66 -6.17 -8.74
C GLY A 143 5.59 -4.99 -9.02
N ALA A 144 5.05 -3.83 -9.38
CA ALA A 144 5.78 -2.59 -9.62
C ALA A 144 5.90 -1.70 -8.37
N CYS A 145 5.47 -2.18 -7.22
CA CYS A 145 5.30 -1.37 -6.02
C CYS A 145 5.73 -2.09 -4.75
N HIS A 146 6.31 -1.36 -3.80
CA HIS A 146 6.73 -1.89 -2.50
C HIS A 146 5.58 -2.44 -1.65
N ARG A 147 4.32 -2.07 -1.91
CA ARG A 147 3.18 -2.64 -1.17
C ARG A 147 3.09 -4.17 -1.30
N SER A 148 3.51 -4.73 -2.43
CA SER A 148 3.54 -6.17 -2.63
C SER A 148 4.58 -6.87 -1.73
N LEU A 149 5.69 -6.20 -1.44
CA LEU A 149 6.73 -6.71 -0.54
C LEU A 149 6.22 -6.77 0.90
N ILE A 150 5.50 -5.73 1.33
CA ILE A 150 4.86 -5.68 2.66
C ILE A 150 3.83 -6.80 2.76
N ALA A 151 2.93 -6.93 1.78
CA ALA A 151 1.91 -7.97 1.75
C ALA A 151 2.52 -9.37 1.76
N GLY A 152 3.58 -9.61 0.98
CA GLY A 152 4.31 -10.88 0.97
C GLY A 152 4.94 -11.20 2.32
N ARG A 153 5.49 -10.22 3.03
CA ARG A 153 6.03 -10.38 4.38
C ARG A 153 4.93 -10.71 5.39
N LEU A 154 3.80 -10.03 5.32
CA LEU A 154 2.63 -10.32 6.16
C LEU A 154 2.09 -11.75 5.92
N ALA A 155 2.07 -12.20 4.67
CA ALA A 155 1.70 -13.58 4.35
C ALA A 155 2.68 -14.60 4.93
N SER A 156 3.99 -14.39 4.76
CA SER A 156 5.01 -15.34 5.20
C SER A 156 5.19 -15.41 6.72
N GLU A 157 5.08 -14.28 7.42
CA GLU A 157 5.33 -14.19 8.86
C GLU A 157 4.06 -14.35 9.71
N HIS A 158 2.90 -13.94 9.17
CA HIS A 158 1.63 -13.94 9.93
C HIS A 158 0.54 -14.79 9.29
N GLY A 159 0.80 -15.42 8.15
CA GLY A 159 -0.15 -16.33 7.50
C GLY A 159 -1.37 -15.63 6.88
N LEU A 160 -1.28 -14.33 6.56
CA LEU A 160 -2.39 -13.61 5.93
C LEU A 160 -2.54 -14.00 4.46
N ASP A 161 -3.78 -14.16 4.01
CA ASP A 161 -4.08 -14.27 2.58
C ASP A 161 -3.91 -12.90 1.90
N VAL A 162 -3.23 -12.87 0.75
CA VAL A 162 -2.99 -11.63 -0.01
C VAL A 162 -3.99 -11.49 -1.14
N VAL A 163 -4.65 -10.34 -1.19
CA VAL A 163 -5.58 -9.96 -2.27
C VAL A 163 -5.10 -8.65 -2.92
N HIS A 164 -4.85 -8.68 -4.22
CA HIS A 164 -4.51 -7.47 -4.98
C HIS A 164 -5.75 -6.93 -5.67
N LEU A 165 -6.22 -5.74 -5.25
CA LEU A 165 -7.31 -5.05 -5.93
C LEU A 165 -6.73 -4.33 -7.16
N CYS A 166 -7.21 -4.71 -8.32
CA CYS A 166 -6.82 -4.13 -9.61
C CYS A 166 -8.05 -3.54 -10.30
N PRO A 167 -7.89 -2.42 -11.05
CA PRO A 167 -8.99 -1.82 -11.82
C PRO A 167 -9.46 -2.70 -12.98
#